data_4b4230e50947c9c0ca9f4ace6c4dce03
#
_entry.id   4b4230e50947c9c0ca9f4ace6c4dce03
#
_cell.length_a   1.000
_cell.length_b   1.000
_cell.length_c   1.000
_cell.angle_alpha   90.00
_cell.angle_beta   90.00
_cell.angle_gamma   90.00
#
_symmetry.space_group_name_H-M   'P 1'
#
loop_
_entity.id
_entity.type
_entity.pdbx_description
1 polymer ?
#
loop_
_entity_poly.entity_id
_entity_poly.type
_entity_poly.pdbx_seq_one_letter_code
_entity_poly.pdbx_strand_id
1 'polypeptide(L)'
;MAKESGQHKGHRQRMRARVERYGLESLEPHEALEYVLYITNTRKDTNGLAHVLMDRFGDFAGVLDASEEDLLTVEGVGPSTARMLHLLPQVGRYYTQCAVNGKKCMTTTDQLVEYLMAQFAGTVQERALLTALDGRSRIKGLFWLRDGTSDRVSLEIKDVVAAALKGGTDSVVLCHNHPNGVALPSREDLMATENIVRALGLVKVHLRDHIILTEGEYFSMREANRLPFYDFQTGEMLRPY
;
A
#
# COMPACT_ATOMS: atom_id res chain seq x y z
N MET A 1 -19.20 -26.21 38.41
CA MET A 1 -18.66 -25.75 37.11
C MET A 1 -19.71 -24.95 36.36
N ALA A 2 -20.08 -23.74 36.79
CA ALA A 2 -21.07 -22.91 36.08
C ALA A 2 -21.04 -21.45 36.60
N LYS A 3 -19.88 -20.80 36.60
CA LYS A 3 -19.76 -19.37 37.00
C LYS A 3 -19.03 -18.47 36.03
N GLU A 4 -18.46 -19.00 34.95
CA GLU A 4 -17.63 -18.19 34.00
C GLU A 4 -18.44 -17.54 32.84
N SER A 5 -19.66 -17.98 32.55
CA SER A 5 -20.39 -17.52 31.34
C SER A 5 -21.06 -16.14 31.45
N GLY A 6 -21.21 -15.59 32.65
CA GLY A 6 -21.93 -14.32 32.86
C GLY A 6 -21.08 -13.07 32.70
N GLN A 7 -19.81 -13.12 33.07
CA GLN A 7 -18.90 -12.00 33.05
C GLN A 7 -18.45 -11.60 31.61
N HIS A 8 -18.28 -12.58 30.74
CA HIS A 8 -17.90 -12.39 29.35
C HIS A 8 -19.00 -11.78 28.45
N LYS A 9 -20.27 -12.09 28.68
CA LYS A 9 -21.41 -11.47 27.95
C LYS A 9 -21.48 -9.96 28.18
N GLY A 10 -21.28 -9.50 29.41
CA GLY A 10 -21.22 -8.07 29.74
C GLY A 10 -20.04 -7.33 29.15
N HIS A 11 -18.88 -7.99 29.05
CA HIS A 11 -17.66 -7.41 28.46
C HIS A 11 -17.84 -7.15 26.96
N ARG A 12 -18.25 -8.13 26.18
CA ARG A 12 -18.51 -7.96 24.74
C ARG A 12 -19.55 -6.88 24.43
N GLN A 13 -20.60 -6.77 25.24
CA GLN A 13 -21.61 -5.72 25.05
C GLN A 13 -21.05 -4.32 25.30
N ARG A 14 -20.26 -4.14 26.36
CA ARG A 14 -19.59 -2.86 26.66
C ARG A 14 -18.61 -2.48 25.56
N MET A 15 -17.85 -3.44 25.06
CA MET A 15 -16.87 -3.22 23.97
C MET A 15 -17.60 -2.82 22.67
N ARG A 16 -18.70 -3.50 22.31
CA ARG A 16 -19.55 -3.11 21.17
C ARG A 16 -20.08 -1.70 21.31
N ALA A 17 -20.66 -1.36 22.45
CA ALA A 17 -21.17 0.00 22.69
C ALA A 17 -20.07 1.06 22.63
N ARG A 18 -18.85 0.74 23.07
CA ARG A 18 -17.69 1.64 22.97
C ARG A 18 -17.29 1.87 21.52
N VAL A 19 -17.20 0.80 20.71
CA VAL A 19 -16.88 0.89 19.28
C VAL A 19 -17.97 1.60 18.49
N GLU A 20 -19.24 1.31 18.76
CA GLU A 20 -20.36 2.01 18.11
C GLU A 20 -20.36 3.51 18.38
N ARG A 21 -19.95 3.92 19.58
CA ARG A 21 -19.97 5.33 19.98
C ARG A 21 -18.72 6.11 19.58
N TYR A 22 -17.55 5.46 19.61
CA TYR A 22 -16.26 6.15 19.55
C TYR A 22 -15.31 5.57 18.49
N GLY A 23 -15.71 4.54 17.74
CA GLY A 23 -14.85 3.87 16.75
C GLY A 23 -13.90 2.84 17.35
N LEU A 24 -13.26 2.06 16.47
CA LEU A 24 -12.30 1.02 16.85
C LEU A 24 -11.04 1.60 17.50
N GLU A 25 -10.66 2.80 17.09
CA GLU A 25 -9.52 3.59 17.61
C GLU A 25 -9.65 3.99 19.08
N SER A 26 -10.83 3.80 19.66
CA SER A 26 -11.04 4.00 21.11
C SER A 26 -10.54 2.84 21.96
N LEU A 27 -10.24 1.71 21.36
CA LEU A 27 -9.76 0.50 22.01
C LEU A 27 -8.22 0.47 22.06
N GLU A 28 -7.68 -0.16 23.10
CA GLU A 28 -6.27 -0.53 23.11
C GLU A 28 -6.00 -1.61 22.05
N PRO A 29 -4.76 -1.74 21.51
CA PRO A 29 -4.47 -2.67 20.42
C PRO A 29 -4.91 -4.11 20.66
N HIS A 30 -4.75 -4.64 21.87
CA HIS A 30 -5.19 -5.99 22.22
C HIS A 30 -6.73 -6.08 22.30
N GLU A 31 -7.41 -5.03 22.77
CA GLU A 31 -8.88 -4.95 22.78
C GLU A 31 -9.45 -4.87 21.35
N ALA A 32 -8.76 -4.13 20.46
CA ALA A 32 -9.15 -4.06 19.05
C ALA A 32 -9.02 -5.43 18.36
N LEU A 33 -7.92 -6.16 18.63
CA LEU A 33 -7.76 -7.52 18.13
C LEU A 33 -8.81 -8.48 18.70
N GLU A 34 -9.08 -8.41 20.01
CA GLU A 34 -10.15 -9.17 20.66
C GLU A 34 -11.49 -8.91 19.98
N TYR A 35 -11.82 -7.64 19.69
CA TYR A 35 -13.05 -7.26 19.02
C TYR A 35 -13.15 -7.85 17.62
N VAL A 36 -12.08 -7.81 16.84
CA VAL A 36 -12.00 -8.42 15.51
C VAL A 36 -12.21 -9.94 15.59
N LEU A 37 -11.62 -10.59 16.57
CA LEU A 37 -11.76 -12.03 16.77
C LEU A 37 -13.21 -12.46 17.08
N TYR A 38 -14.08 -11.57 17.54
CA TYR A 38 -15.52 -11.87 17.73
C TYR A 38 -16.22 -12.30 16.45
N ILE A 39 -15.71 -11.91 15.28
CA ILE A 39 -16.31 -12.24 13.98
C ILE A 39 -16.30 -13.76 13.77
N THR A 40 -15.17 -14.41 14.09
CA THR A 40 -14.99 -15.85 13.89
C THR A 40 -15.19 -16.68 15.16
N ASN A 41 -15.11 -16.06 16.34
CA ASN A 41 -15.21 -16.70 17.64
C ASN A 41 -16.42 -16.19 18.43
N THR A 42 -17.62 -16.54 17.99
CA THR A 42 -18.87 -16.00 18.54
C THR A 42 -19.19 -16.42 19.98
N ARG A 43 -18.65 -17.53 20.45
CA ARG A 43 -18.99 -18.15 21.74
C ARG A 43 -17.83 -18.29 22.72
N LYS A 44 -16.58 -18.19 22.25
CA LYS A 44 -15.38 -18.36 23.08
C LYS A 44 -14.87 -17.00 23.55
N ASP A 45 -14.23 -17.00 24.71
CA ASP A 45 -13.43 -15.86 25.14
C ASP A 45 -12.23 -15.69 24.19
N THR A 46 -12.03 -14.49 23.70
CA THR A 46 -10.97 -14.14 22.75
C THR A 46 -9.92 -13.20 23.32
N ASN A 47 -10.09 -12.77 24.58
CA ASN A 47 -9.11 -11.90 25.23
C ASN A 47 -7.74 -12.58 25.36
N GLY A 48 -7.72 -13.79 25.93
CA GLY A 48 -6.47 -14.56 26.03
C GLY A 48 -5.83 -14.85 24.66
N LEU A 49 -6.65 -15.16 23.65
CA LEU A 49 -6.14 -15.39 22.30
C LEU A 49 -5.53 -14.12 21.67
N ALA A 50 -6.14 -12.96 21.90
CA ALA A 50 -5.61 -11.69 21.42
C ALA A 50 -4.22 -11.41 22.03
N HIS A 51 -4.06 -11.63 23.33
CA HIS A 51 -2.74 -11.47 23.98
C HIS A 51 -1.70 -12.45 23.42
N VAL A 52 -2.04 -13.73 23.28
CA VAL A 52 -1.12 -14.74 22.71
C VAL A 52 -0.66 -14.37 21.29
N LEU A 53 -1.58 -13.89 20.47
CA LEU A 53 -1.26 -13.44 19.10
C LEU A 53 -0.33 -12.23 19.12
N MET A 54 -0.61 -11.23 19.94
CA MET A 54 0.24 -10.04 20.04
C MET A 54 1.62 -10.34 20.61
N ASP A 55 1.71 -11.21 21.62
CA ASP A 55 2.99 -11.66 22.19
C ASP A 55 3.86 -12.38 21.14
N ARG A 56 3.22 -13.12 20.21
CA ARG A 56 3.94 -13.87 19.18
C ARG A 56 4.35 -13.01 17.99
N PHE A 57 3.52 -12.08 17.55
CA PHE A 57 3.72 -11.30 16.32
C PHE A 57 4.08 -9.83 16.57
N GLY A 58 4.23 -9.44 17.84
CA GLY A 58 4.72 -8.14 18.28
C GLY A 58 3.61 -7.14 18.57
N ASP A 59 2.75 -6.85 17.59
CA ASP A 59 1.67 -5.88 17.73
C ASP A 59 0.46 -6.23 16.86
N PHE A 60 -0.54 -5.36 16.83
CA PHE A 60 -1.75 -5.54 16.03
C PHE A 60 -1.45 -5.65 14.53
N ALA A 61 -0.52 -4.84 14.01
CA ALA A 61 -0.14 -4.87 12.61
C ALA A 61 0.60 -6.18 12.27
N GLY A 62 1.57 -6.58 13.11
CA GLY A 62 2.29 -7.83 12.95
C GLY A 62 1.38 -9.07 12.94
N VAL A 63 0.29 -9.07 13.73
CA VAL A 63 -0.72 -10.15 13.67
C VAL A 63 -1.45 -10.17 12.32
N LEU A 64 -1.80 -9.00 11.78
CA LEU A 64 -2.53 -8.92 10.51
C LEU A 64 -1.64 -9.18 9.29
N ASP A 65 -0.36 -8.88 9.38
CA ASP A 65 0.64 -9.10 8.31
C ASP A 65 1.18 -10.54 8.30
N ALA A 66 0.92 -11.32 9.36
CA ALA A 66 1.35 -12.70 9.46
C ALA A 66 0.69 -13.58 8.38
N SER A 67 1.41 -14.60 7.90
CA SER A 67 0.88 -15.57 6.95
C SER A 67 -0.24 -16.43 7.57
N GLU A 68 -1.16 -16.96 6.73
CA GLU A 68 -2.16 -17.91 7.23
C GLU A 68 -1.49 -19.13 7.90
N GLU A 69 -0.34 -19.58 7.39
CA GLU A 69 0.41 -20.72 7.93
C GLU A 69 0.95 -20.42 9.33
N ASP A 70 1.53 -19.23 9.53
CA ASP A 70 2.05 -18.81 10.83
C ASP A 70 0.93 -18.63 11.85
N LEU A 71 -0.18 -18.02 11.45
CA LEU A 71 -1.35 -17.83 12.29
C LEU A 71 -1.94 -19.18 12.75
N LEU A 72 -1.97 -20.18 11.90
CA LEU A 72 -2.46 -21.53 12.23
C LEU A 72 -1.58 -22.27 13.23
N THR A 73 -0.33 -21.84 13.45
CA THR A 73 0.54 -22.41 14.49
C THR A 73 0.15 -22.00 15.92
N VAL A 74 -0.72 -20.98 16.05
CA VAL A 74 -1.16 -20.48 17.36
C VAL A 74 -2.36 -21.30 17.84
N GLU A 75 -2.25 -21.88 19.05
CA GLU A 75 -3.35 -22.64 19.66
C GLU A 75 -4.60 -21.74 19.82
N GLY A 76 -5.73 -22.23 19.36
CA GLY A 76 -7.00 -21.50 19.38
C GLY A 76 -7.32 -20.75 18.08
N VAL A 77 -6.37 -20.62 17.16
CA VAL A 77 -6.60 -20.07 15.82
C VAL A 77 -7.02 -21.17 14.86
N GLY A 78 -8.26 -21.12 14.39
CA GLY A 78 -8.75 -22.03 13.35
C GLY A 78 -8.61 -21.43 11.94
N PRO A 79 -8.80 -22.23 10.87
CA PRO A 79 -8.66 -21.80 9.48
C PRO A 79 -9.46 -20.54 9.11
N SER A 80 -10.68 -20.42 9.65
CA SER A 80 -11.53 -19.24 9.40
C SER A 80 -10.96 -17.98 10.06
N THR A 81 -10.36 -18.11 11.25
CA THR A 81 -9.74 -16.99 11.96
C THR A 81 -8.46 -16.56 11.27
N ALA A 82 -7.58 -17.50 10.91
CA ALA A 82 -6.34 -17.21 10.20
C ALA A 82 -6.62 -16.48 8.88
N ARG A 83 -7.53 -17.02 8.07
CA ARG A 83 -7.94 -16.40 6.80
C ARG A 83 -8.54 -15.01 6.98
N MET A 84 -9.39 -14.83 7.97
CA MET A 84 -10.02 -13.53 8.25
C MET A 84 -8.97 -12.50 8.65
N LEU A 85 -8.05 -12.82 9.56
CA LEU A 85 -6.99 -11.91 9.99
C LEU A 85 -6.10 -11.50 8.80
N HIS A 86 -5.62 -12.47 8.02
CA HIS A 86 -4.79 -12.23 6.83
C HIS A 86 -5.52 -11.43 5.74
N LEU A 87 -6.85 -11.52 5.64
CA LEU A 87 -7.64 -10.81 4.64
C LEU A 87 -7.89 -9.33 5.01
N LEU A 88 -7.94 -8.97 6.30
CA LEU A 88 -8.30 -7.62 6.74
C LEU A 88 -7.45 -6.50 6.13
N PRO A 89 -6.12 -6.57 6.07
CA PRO A 89 -5.32 -5.55 5.39
C PRO A 89 -5.67 -5.42 3.90
N GLN A 90 -5.99 -6.52 3.24
CA GLN A 90 -6.39 -6.53 1.84
C GLN A 90 -7.75 -5.82 1.63
N VAL A 91 -8.70 -6.05 2.53
CA VAL A 91 -10.01 -5.37 2.53
C VAL A 91 -9.83 -3.87 2.77
N GLY A 92 -8.96 -3.49 3.72
CA GLY A 92 -8.63 -2.08 3.99
C GLY A 92 -8.04 -1.39 2.76
N ARG A 93 -7.06 -2.02 2.09
CA ARG A 93 -6.48 -1.51 0.84
C ARG A 93 -7.55 -1.37 -0.25
N TYR A 94 -8.36 -2.41 -0.47
CA TYR A 94 -9.42 -2.38 -1.48
C TYR A 94 -10.45 -1.29 -1.21
N TYR A 95 -10.86 -1.11 0.05
CA TYR A 95 -11.75 -0.03 0.46
C TYR A 95 -11.15 1.34 0.15
N THR A 96 -9.90 1.57 0.54
CA THR A 96 -9.19 2.84 0.29
C THR A 96 -9.08 3.12 -1.21
N GLN A 97 -8.72 2.11 -2.01
CA GLN A 97 -8.68 2.21 -3.47
C GLN A 97 -10.04 2.59 -4.06
N CYS A 98 -11.13 1.96 -3.59
CA CYS A 98 -12.47 2.29 -4.05
C CYS A 98 -12.91 3.71 -3.63
N ALA A 99 -12.59 4.12 -2.41
CA ALA A 99 -12.93 5.43 -1.88
C ALA A 99 -12.22 6.57 -2.64
N VAL A 100 -10.96 6.34 -3.06
CA VAL A 100 -10.15 7.31 -3.82
C VAL A 100 -10.48 7.29 -5.32
N ASN A 101 -10.93 6.15 -5.88
CA ASN A 101 -11.29 6.02 -7.29
C ASN A 101 -12.41 6.97 -7.77
N GLY A 102 -13.14 7.61 -6.86
CA GLY A 102 -14.08 8.69 -7.18
C GLY A 102 -13.40 9.98 -7.68
N LYS A 103 -12.12 10.20 -7.39
CA LYS A 103 -11.32 11.35 -7.85
C LYS A 103 -10.54 10.97 -9.12
N LYS A 104 -11.21 11.02 -10.27
CA LYS A 104 -10.60 10.61 -11.55
C LYS A 104 -9.62 11.61 -12.17
N CYS A 105 -9.52 12.84 -11.68
CA CYS A 105 -8.66 13.88 -12.23
C CYS A 105 -7.65 14.34 -11.18
N MET A 106 -6.36 14.12 -11.46
CA MET A 106 -5.23 14.43 -10.57
C MET A 106 -4.53 15.69 -11.08
N THR A 107 -5.03 16.86 -10.68
CA THR A 107 -4.50 18.16 -11.14
C THR A 107 -3.31 18.64 -10.36
N THR A 108 -3.13 18.16 -9.13
CA THR A 108 -1.99 18.49 -8.26
C THR A 108 -1.19 17.24 -7.89
N THR A 109 0.08 17.43 -7.51
CA THR A 109 0.93 16.33 -7.00
C THR A 109 0.32 15.73 -5.74
N ASP A 110 -0.18 16.54 -4.81
CA ASP A 110 -0.77 16.06 -3.55
C ASP A 110 -1.96 15.12 -3.79
N GLN A 111 -2.85 15.46 -4.74
CA GLN A 111 -3.97 14.58 -5.10
C GLN A 111 -3.51 13.25 -5.67
N LEU A 112 -2.46 13.28 -6.49
CA LEU A 112 -1.88 12.07 -7.07
C LEU A 112 -1.18 11.24 -6.00
N VAL A 113 -0.43 11.89 -5.09
CA VAL A 113 0.25 11.23 -3.97
C VAL A 113 -0.75 10.57 -3.02
N GLU A 114 -1.81 11.29 -2.60
CA GLU A 114 -2.89 10.73 -1.77
C GLU A 114 -3.47 9.45 -2.42
N TYR A 115 -3.70 9.51 -3.73
CA TYR A 115 -4.19 8.36 -4.48
C TYR A 115 -3.18 7.21 -4.52
N LEU A 116 -1.90 7.52 -4.77
CA LEU A 116 -0.83 6.52 -4.85
C LEU A 116 -0.54 5.89 -3.49
N MET A 117 -0.49 6.66 -2.41
CA MET A 117 -0.32 6.15 -1.05
C MET A 117 -1.38 5.10 -0.71
N ALA A 118 -2.64 5.34 -1.12
CA ALA A 118 -3.71 4.37 -0.96
C ALA A 118 -3.47 3.04 -1.71
N GLN A 119 -2.76 3.07 -2.86
CA GLN A 119 -2.41 1.86 -3.59
C GLN A 119 -1.31 1.05 -2.88
N PHE A 120 -0.40 1.72 -2.19
CA PHE A 120 0.73 1.10 -1.49
C PHE A 120 0.44 0.75 -0.02
N ALA A 121 -0.73 1.12 0.51
CA ALA A 121 -1.08 0.87 1.91
C ALA A 121 -0.91 -0.61 2.30
N GLY A 122 -0.19 -0.88 3.39
CA GLY A 122 0.13 -2.23 3.87
C GLY A 122 1.03 -3.05 2.94
N THR A 123 1.81 -2.40 2.07
CA THR A 123 2.82 -3.06 1.24
C THR A 123 4.15 -3.06 1.99
N VAL A 124 4.57 -4.23 2.48
CA VAL A 124 5.79 -4.41 3.27
C VAL A 124 7.04 -4.63 2.41
N GLN A 125 6.87 -4.90 1.13
CA GLN A 125 7.96 -5.05 0.16
C GLN A 125 8.08 -3.82 -0.73
N GLU A 126 9.28 -3.58 -1.25
CA GLU A 126 9.48 -2.56 -2.27
C GLU A 126 8.78 -2.97 -3.56
N ARG A 127 7.91 -2.12 -4.07
CA ARG A 127 7.13 -2.34 -5.29
C ARG A 127 7.08 -1.08 -6.13
N ALA A 128 6.86 -1.26 -7.42
CA ALA A 128 6.71 -0.14 -8.33
C ALA A 128 5.39 -0.18 -9.11
N LEU A 129 4.81 0.99 -9.32
CA LEU A 129 3.54 1.20 -10.00
C LEU A 129 3.70 2.26 -11.09
N LEU A 130 3.30 1.95 -12.32
CA LEU A 130 3.18 2.91 -13.39
C LEU A 130 1.71 3.36 -13.52
N THR A 131 1.48 4.66 -13.43
CA THR A 131 0.16 5.29 -13.56
C THR A 131 0.07 5.99 -14.92
N ALA A 132 -0.82 5.52 -15.79
CA ALA A 132 -1.08 6.15 -17.07
C ALA A 132 -2.10 7.29 -16.92
N LEU A 133 -1.78 8.48 -17.44
CA LEU A 133 -2.60 9.69 -17.34
C LEU A 133 -2.98 10.21 -18.74
N ASP A 134 -4.23 10.65 -18.91
CA ASP A 134 -4.63 11.36 -20.12
C ASP A 134 -4.21 12.84 -20.10
N GLY A 135 -4.44 13.55 -21.21
CA GLY A 135 -4.11 14.97 -21.37
C GLY A 135 -4.83 15.91 -20.38
N ARG A 136 -5.82 15.40 -19.62
CA ARG A 136 -6.53 16.11 -18.54
C ARG A 136 -6.12 15.63 -17.16
N SER A 137 -5.00 14.92 -17.05
CA SER A 137 -4.51 14.32 -15.81
C SER A 137 -5.48 13.32 -15.17
N ARG A 138 -6.33 12.67 -15.94
CA ARG A 138 -7.20 11.61 -15.45
C ARG A 138 -6.47 10.27 -15.53
N ILE A 139 -6.63 9.44 -14.51
CA ILE A 139 -6.04 8.10 -14.48
C ILE A 139 -6.77 7.22 -15.51
N LYS A 140 -6.01 6.68 -16.45
CA LYS A 140 -6.45 5.73 -17.47
C LYS A 140 -6.17 4.29 -17.08
N GLY A 141 -5.10 4.07 -16.31
CA GLY A 141 -4.71 2.73 -15.87
C GLY A 141 -3.61 2.76 -14.83
N LEU A 142 -3.57 1.68 -14.06
CA LEU A 142 -2.56 1.40 -13.06
C LEU A 142 -1.89 0.07 -13.43
N PHE A 143 -0.58 0.06 -13.49
CA PHE A 143 0.20 -1.10 -13.89
C PHE A 143 1.27 -1.37 -12.86
N TRP A 144 1.05 -2.38 -12.00
CA TRP A 144 2.09 -2.89 -11.13
C TRP A 144 3.20 -3.47 -11.99
N LEU A 145 4.39 -2.97 -11.79
CA LEU A 145 5.58 -3.50 -12.43
C LEU A 145 6.02 -4.76 -11.69
N ARG A 146 6.64 -5.69 -12.40
CA ARG A 146 7.06 -6.96 -11.78
C ARG A 146 8.13 -6.69 -10.72
N ASP A 147 7.98 -7.38 -9.60
CA ASP A 147 8.98 -7.39 -8.56
C ASP A 147 10.22 -8.14 -9.10
N GLY A 148 11.39 -7.52 -9.01
CA GLY A 148 12.65 -8.21 -9.29
C GLY A 148 12.85 -9.35 -8.29
N THR A 149 13.60 -10.39 -8.69
CA THR A 149 14.00 -11.47 -7.80
C THR A 149 15.08 -10.96 -6.85
N SER A 150 14.76 -10.62 -5.64
CA SER A 150 15.56 -10.29 -4.45
C SER A 150 15.21 -8.92 -3.86
N ASP A 151 15.67 -8.63 -2.67
CA ASP A 151 15.37 -7.52 -1.74
C ASP A 151 15.32 -6.07 -2.30
N ARG A 152 15.38 -5.87 -3.62
CA ARG A 152 15.26 -4.58 -4.30
C ARG A 152 14.47 -4.71 -5.61
N VAL A 153 13.58 -3.75 -5.89
CA VAL A 153 12.89 -3.67 -7.18
C VAL A 153 13.89 -3.27 -8.26
N SER A 154 14.21 -4.22 -9.15
CA SER A 154 14.90 -3.89 -10.40
C SER A 154 13.85 -3.43 -11.43
N LEU A 155 13.76 -2.13 -11.67
CA LEU A 155 12.88 -1.55 -12.69
C LEU A 155 13.37 -1.92 -14.10
N GLU A 156 12.83 -3.00 -14.65
CA GLU A 156 13.12 -3.40 -16.02
C GLU A 156 12.51 -2.41 -17.02
N ILE A 157 13.33 -1.73 -17.79
CA ILE A 157 12.90 -0.73 -18.79
C ILE A 157 11.81 -1.29 -19.71
N LYS A 158 11.95 -2.56 -20.13
CA LYS A 158 10.99 -3.21 -21.02
C LYS A 158 9.58 -3.29 -20.40
N ASP A 159 9.48 -3.53 -19.08
CA ASP A 159 8.20 -3.67 -18.38
C ASP A 159 7.54 -2.28 -18.22
N VAL A 160 8.34 -1.25 -17.95
CA VAL A 160 7.86 0.15 -17.91
C VAL A 160 7.32 0.58 -19.27
N VAL A 161 8.07 0.35 -20.36
CA VAL A 161 7.63 0.69 -21.73
C VAL A 161 6.39 -0.10 -22.12
N ALA A 162 6.36 -1.40 -21.84
CA ALA A 162 5.19 -2.24 -22.12
C ALA A 162 3.93 -1.76 -21.38
N ALA A 163 4.08 -1.40 -20.09
CA ALA A 163 2.99 -0.85 -19.29
C ALA A 163 2.50 0.51 -19.81
N ALA A 164 3.42 1.40 -20.21
CA ALA A 164 3.08 2.70 -20.77
C ALA A 164 2.30 2.57 -22.10
N LEU A 165 2.76 1.70 -22.99
CA LEU A 165 2.08 1.42 -24.26
C LEU A 165 0.69 0.79 -24.05
N LYS A 166 0.57 -0.13 -23.08
CA LYS A 166 -0.71 -0.72 -22.69
C LYS A 166 -1.68 0.32 -22.13
N GLY A 167 -1.18 1.33 -21.44
CA GLY A 167 -1.99 2.46 -20.94
C GLY A 167 -2.58 3.32 -22.04
N GLY A 168 -1.99 3.31 -23.26
CA GLY A 168 -2.50 4.05 -24.42
C GLY A 168 -2.59 5.56 -24.15
N THR A 169 -1.58 6.13 -23.50
CA THR A 169 -1.53 7.55 -23.12
C THR A 169 -0.17 8.15 -23.45
N ASP A 170 -0.15 9.49 -23.59
CA ASP A 170 1.07 10.23 -23.89
C ASP A 170 1.87 10.57 -22.62
N SER A 171 1.36 10.22 -21.43
CA SER A 171 2.05 10.55 -20.19
C SER A 171 1.80 9.53 -19.08
N VAL A 172 2.85 9.29 -18.30
CA VAL A 172 2.84 8.37 -17.17
C VAL A 172 3.51 8.98 -15.94
N VAL A 173 3.17 8.47 -14.77
CA VAL A 173 3.89 8.70 -13.51
C VAL A 173 4.39 7.37 -13.00
N LEU A 174 5.66 7.30 -12.66
CA LEU A 174 6.26 6.17 -11.97
C LEU A 174 6.23 6.42 -10.46
N CYS A 175 5.90 5.42 -9.70
CA CYS A 175 5.91 5.48 -8.24
C CYS A 175 6.49 4.19 -7.68
N HIS A 176 7.33 4.28 -6.66
CA HIS A 176 7.75 3.13 -5.87
C HIS A 176 7.79 3.48 -4.38
N ASN A 177 7.72 2.48 -3.52
CA ASN A 177 7.79 2.67 -2.08
C ASN A 177 9.13 2.20 -1.52
N HIS A 178 9.58 2.86 -0.44
CA HIS A 178 10.68 2.45 0.43
C HIS A 178 10.09 2.07 1.80
N PRO A 179 9.69 0.82 2.05
CA PRO A 179 8.88 0.45 3.22
C PRO A 179 9.55 0.76 4.57
N ASN A 180 10.86 0.66 4.65
CA ASN A 180 11.64 0.89 5.90
C ASN A 180 12.70 1.98 5.71
N GLY A 181 12.55 2.84 4.71
CA GLY A 181 13.53 3.84 4.32
C GLY A 181 13.05 5.27 4.49
N VAL A 182 13.76 6.17 3.83
CA VAL A 182 13.39 7.58 3.70
C VAL A 182 12.82 7.84 2.31
N ALA A 183 11.92 8.82 2.20
CA ALA A 183 11.37 9.25 0.92
C ALA A 183 12.39 10.10 0.14
N LEU A 184 13.52 9.48 -0.23
CA LEU A 184 14.56 10.11 -1.05
C LEU A 184 15.04 9.13 -2.11
N PRO A 185 15.34 9.59 -3.34
CA PRO A 185 15.85 8.73 -4.40
C PRO A 185 17.26 8.25 -4.08
N SER A 186 17.50 6.96 -4.23
CA SER A 186 18.83 6.37 -4.26
C SER A 186 19.57 6.77 -5.55
N ARG A 187 20.85 6.45 -5.63
CA ARG A 187 21.62 6.63 -6.86
C ARG A 187 21.09 5.75 -8.00
N GLU A 188 20.67 4.55 -7.65
CA GLU A 188 20.07 3.58 -8.55
C GLU A 188 18.75 4.11 -9.13
N ASP A 189 17.89 4.74 -8.29
CA ASP A 189 16.64 5.36 -8.73
C ASP A 189 16.86 6.49 -9.72
N LEU A 190 17.87 7.33 -9.49
CA LEU A 190 18.22 8.41 -10.41
C LEU A 190 18.68 7.88 -11.76
N MET A 191 19.54 6.85 -11.76
CA MET A 191 20.01 6.21 -12.99
C MET A 191 18.89 5.49 -13.74
N ALA A 192 18.05 4.75 -13.03
CA ALA A 192 16.88 4.07 -13.59
C ALA A 192 15.93 5.09 -14.22
N THR A 193 15.65 6.20 -13.53
CA THR A 193 14.78 7.27 -14.02
C THR A 193 15.30 7.87 -15.32
N GLU A 194 16.60 8.16 -15.42
CA GLU A 194 17.20 8.67 -16.65
C GLU A 194 17.00 7.71 -17.83
N ASN A 195 17.26 6.42 -17.59
CA ASN A 195 17.10 5.40 -18.62
C ASN A 195 15.63 5.21 -19.03
N ILE A 196 14.70 5.28 -18.06
CA ILE A 196 13.26 5.20 -18.32
C ILE A 196 12.78 6.40 -19.11
N VAL A 197 13.18 7.63 -18.76
CA VAL A 197 12.81 8.84 -19.51
C VAL A 197 13.27 8.74 -20.96
N ARG A 198 14.50 8.27 -21.19
CA ARG A 198 15.04 8.07 -22.54
C ARG A 198 14.23 7.03 -23.32
N ALA A 199 13.92 5.89 -22.72
CA ALA A 199 13.19 4.81 -23.37
C ALA A 199 11.73 5.21 -23.69
N LEU A 200 11.06 5.86 -22.73
CA LEU A 200 9.71 6.39 -22.92
C LEU A 200 9.71 7.50 -23.99
N GLY A 201 10.75 8.34 -24.04
CA GLY A 201 10.93 9.38 -25.04
C GLY A 201 10.93 8.83 -26.47
N LEU A 202 11.60 7.70 -26.72
CA LEU A 202 11.65 7.02 -28.02
C LEU A 202 10.27 6.54 -28.50
N VAL A 203 9.36 6.25 -27.59
CA VAL A 203 7.96 5.84 -27.87
C VAL A 203 6.96 7.00 -27.70
N LYS A 204 7.47 8.24 -27.58
CA LYS A 204 6.69 9.49 -27.43
C LYS A 204 5.75 9.49 -26.21
N VAL A 205 6.19 8.91 -25.11
CA VAL A 205 5.51 8.97 -23.82
C VAL A 205 6.32 9.81 -22.85
N HIS A 206 5.69 10.76 -22.17
CA HIS A 206 6.31 11.56 -21.13
C HIS A 206 6.29 10.88 -19.77
N LEU A 207 7.44 10.78 -19.08
CA LEU A 207 7.45 10.57 -17.64
C LEU A 207 7.18 11.93 -16.97
N ARG A 208 5.98 12.11 -16.41
CA ARG A 208 5.58 13.36 -15.75
C ARG A 208 6.17 13.52 -14.36
N ASP A 209 6.39 12.43 -13.67
CA ASP A 209 7.03 12.42 -12.36
C ASP A 209 7.54 11.01 -12.02
N HIS A 210 8.51 10.96 -11.11
CA HIS A 210 8.89 9.76 -10.38
C HIS A 210 8.76 10.05 -8.88
N ILE A 211 7.83 9.37 -8.24
CA ILE A 211 7.44 9.60 -6.85
C ILE A 211 7.92 8.44 -6.00
N ILE A 212 8.64 8.74 -4.93
CA ILE A 212 9.09 7.78 -3.93
C ILE A 212 8.21 7.96 -2.70
N LEU A 213 7.62 6.87 -2.21
CA LEU A 213 6.73 6.86 -1.06
C LEU A 213 7.37 6.14 0.13
N THR A 214 7.09 6.65 1.32
CA THR A 214 7.26 5.95 2.58
C THR A 214 5.95 5.97 3.36
N GLU A 215 5.95 5.46 4.57
CA GLU A 215 4.79 5.57 5.46
C GLU A 215 4.62 7.03 5.93
N GLY A 216 3.73 7.76 5.24
CA GLY A 216 3.37 9.15 5.58
C GLY A 216 4.17 10.25 4.87
N GLU A 217 5.24 9.93 4.14
CA GLU A 217 6.04 10.92 3.40
C GLU A 217 6.18 10.56 1.93
N TYR A 218 6.47 11.55 1.09
CA TYR A 218 6.79 11.34 -0.31
C TYR A 218 7.90 12.27 -0.80
N PHE A 219 8.51 11.87 -1.90
CA PHE A 219 9.44 12.69 -2.66
C PHE A 219 9.03 12.68 -4.14
N SER A 220 8.80 13.85 -4.71
CA SER A 220 8.58 14.05 -6.14
C SER A 220 9.87 14.51 -6.80
N MET A 221 10.40 13.74 -7.75
CA MET A 221 11.59 14.15 -8.51
C MET A 221 11.32 15.40 -9.34
N ARG A 222 10.10 15.59 -9.82
CA ARG A 222 9.70 16.76 -10.57
C ARG A 222 9.72 18.02 -9.69
N GLU A 223 9.07 18.00 -8.52
CA GLU A 223 9.02 19.15 -7.60
C GLU A 223 10.40 19.51 -7.05
N ALA A 224 11.24 18.48 -6.83
CA ALA A 224 12.62 18.67 -6.41
C ALA A 224 13.55 19.11 -7.55
N ASN A 225 13.03 19.32 -8.77
CA ASN A 225 13.81 19.64 -9.96
C ASN A 225 14.94 18.63 -10.24
N ARG A 226 14.63 17.33 -10.07
CA ARG A 226 15.56 16.21 -10.32
C ARG A 226 15.10 15.25 -11.42
N LEU A 227 13.93 15.51 -12.02
CA LEU A 227 13.41 14.70 -13.11
C LEU A 227 14.03 15.14 -14.43
N PRO A 228 14.77 14.27 -15.16
CA PRO A 228 15.25 14.60 -16.51
C PRO A 228 14.06 14.68 -17.48
N PHE A 229 14.26 15.42 -18.55
CA PHE A 229 13.25 15.61 -19.60
C PHE A 229 13.81 15.16 -20.95
N TYR A 230 12.98 14.49 -21.76
CA TYR A 230 13.33 14.12 -23.14
C TYR A 230 12.62 15.07 -24.10
N ASP A 231 13.42 15.79 -24.89
CA ASP A 231 12.89 16.66 -25.94
C ASP A 231 12.55 15.84 -27.18
N PHE A 232 11.26 15.74 -27.48
CA PHE A 232 10.77 14.98 -28.65
C PHE A 232 11.12 15.61 -29.99
N GLN A 233 11.50 16.88 -30.02
CA GLN A 233 11.86 17.57 -31.26
C GLN A 233 13.33 17.35 -31.60
N THR A 234 14.22 17.47 -30.60
CA THR A 234 15.64 17.32 -30.81
C THR A 234 16.16 15.90 -30.59
N GLY A 235 15.39 15.08 -29.83
CA GLY A 235 15.83 13.75 -29.40
C GLY A 235 16.85 13.78 -28.27
N GLU A 236 17.03 14.92 -27.62
CA GLU A 236 18.03 15.11 -26.58
C GLU A 236 17.44 14.96 -25.17
N MET A 237 18.30 14.50 -24.26
CA MET A 237 18.00 14.47 -22.83
C MET A 237 18.43 15.78 -22.16
N LEU A 238 17.48 16.49 -21.60
CA LEU A 238 17.74 17.68 -20.80
C LEU A 238 17.76 17.26 -19.32
N ARG A 239 18.84 17.60 -18.63
CA ARG A 239 18.97 17.36 -17.19
C ARG A 239 18.61 18.61 -16.41
N PRO A 240 17.88 18.49 -15.31
CA PRO A 240 17.68 19.59 -14.37
C PRO A 240 19.06 19.97 -13.77
N TYR A 241 19.23 21.21 -13.46
CA TYR A 241 20.46 21.79 -12.88
C TYR A 241 20.61 21.42 -11.40
#